data_44853fa235b4c4cb064b8efa5b3fa8fe
#
_entry.id   44853fa235b4c4cb064b8efa5b3fa8fe
#
_cell.length_a   1.000
_cell.length_b   1.000
_cell.length_c   1.000
_cell.angle_alpha   90.00
_cell.angle_beta   90.00
_cell.angle_gamma   90.00
#
_symmetry.space_group_name_H-M   'P 1'
#
loop_
_entity.id
_entity.type
_entity.pdbx_description
1 polymer ?
#
loop_
_entity_poly.entity_id
_entity_poly.type
_entity_poly.pdbx_seq_one_letter_code
_entity_poly.pdbx_strand_id
1 'polypeptide(L)'
;DTKIGTNIKKFVNDFKFFDWIKKSELVELDKVNCKDDPVRPELDNDFRTTYGRKIYGLKFQDEIEGIICIAFTNDIPKSVEEMDTMSKDAFGQAVHRSNVQGTTAVAYTVWSLKKGAGKEIIKDVYKMIKQSNHLNRLITLSPLTKMAEKFHTRNGAKLLQVNETTQNFE
;
A
#
# COMPACT_ATOMS: atom_id res chain seq x y z
N ASP A 1 -14.18 48.79 5.15
CA ASP A 1 -15.01 47.84 4.36
C ASP A 1 -14.19 47.01 3.38
N THR A 2 -13.18 47.59 2.73
CA THR A 2 -12.29 46.85 1.79
C THR A 2 -11.38 45.81 2.45
N LYS A 3 -10.99 46.04 3.73
CA LYS A 3 -10.14 45.10 4.46
C LYS A 3 -10.88 43.82 4.89
N ILE A 4 -12.16 43.89 5.20
CA ILE A 4 -13.01 42.77 5.60
C ILE A 4 -13.26 41.85 4.39
N GLY A 5 -13.57 42.42 3.23
CA GLY A 5 -13.81 41.69 2.00
C GLY A 5 -12.56 40.93 1.53
N THR A 6 -11.36 41.52 1.67
CA THR A 6 -10.09 40.90 1.31
C THR A 6 -9.75 39.71 2.22
N ASN A 7 -10.02 39.84 3.52
CA ASN A 7 -9.77 38.78 4.49
C ASN A 7 -10.71 37.59 4.30
N ILE A 8 -11.97 37.83 3.96
CA ILE A 8 -12.92 36.74 3.67
C ILE A 8 -12.53 35.97 2.40
N LYS A 9 -12.11 36.64 1.35
CA LYS A 9 -11.64 35.97 0.11
C LYS A 9 -10.41 35.12 0.36
N LYS A 10 -9.45 35.62 1.15
CA LYS A 10 -8.25 34.85 1.52
C LYS A 10 -8.62 33.61 2.33
N PHE A 11 -9.49 33.73 3.32
CA PHE A 11 -9.96 32.60 4.13
C PHE A 11 -10.67 31.54 3.29
N VAL A 12 -11.52 31.93 2.37
CA VAL A 12 -12.22 30.99 1.45
C VAL A 12 -11.23 30.28 0.53
N ASN A 13 -10.21 30.98 0.03
CA ASN A 13 -9.19 30.38 -0.81
C ASN A 13 -8.30 29.40 -0.03
N ASP A 14 -7.91 29.73 1.19
CA ASP A 14 -7.14 28.85 2.08
C ASP A 14 -7.96 27.61 2.43
N PHE A 15 -9.26 27.75 2.70
CA PHE A 15 -10.17 26.63 2.97
C PHE A 15 -10.31 25.70 1.76
N LYS A 16 -10.47 26.23 0.56
CA LYS A 16 -10.54 25.45 -0.68
C LYS A 16 -9.23 24.70 -0.96
N PHE A 17 -8.09 25.30 -0.68
CA PHE A 17 -6.79 24.66 -0.82
C PHE A 17 -6.64 23.47 0.14
N PHE A 18 -7.00 23.61 1.42
CA PHE A 18 -7.01 22.53 2.39
C PHE A 18 -7.99 21.41 2.02
N ASP A 19 -9.17 21.75 1.53
CA ASP A 19 -10.15 20.78 1.07
C ASP A 19 -9.65 20.00 -0.14
N TRP A 20 -8.93 20.64 -1.06
CA TRP A 20 -8.28 20.02 -2.20
C TRP A 20 -7.19 19.02 -1.78
N ILE A 21 -6.32 19.36 -0.81
CA ILE A 21 -5.27 18.48 -0.30
C ILE A 21 -5.85 17.24 0.39
N LYS A 22 -6.99 17.36 1.06
CA LYS A 22 -7.63 16.27 1.80
C LYS A 22 -8.46 15.30 0.96
N LYS A 23 -8.52 15.47 -0.37
CA LYS A 23 -9.41 14.68 -1.24
C LYS A 23 -8.84 13.33 -1.66
N SER A 24 -7.55 13.05 -1.47
CA SER A 24 -7.04 11.70 -1.69
C SER A 24 -7.25 10.83 -0.45
N GLU A 25 -7.77 9.64 -0.65
CA GLU A 25 -8.01 8.68 0.42
C GLU A 25 -7.64 7.26 0.00
N LEU A 26 -7.25 6.47 0.98
CA LEU A 26 -6.97 5.04 0.78
C LEU A 26 -8.29 4.28 0.90
N VAL A 27 -8.66 3.55 -0.15
CA VAL A 27 -9.89 2.75 -0.20
C VAL A 27 -9.56 1.29 -0.48
N GLU A 28 -10.33 0.38 0.10
CA GLU A 28 -10.23 -1.05 -0.19
C GLU A 28 -10.97 -1.38 -1.49
N LEU A 29 -10.35 -2.18 -2.36
CA LEU A 29 -10.92 -2.59 -3.64
C LEU A 29 -11.15 -4.10 -3.66
N ASP A 30 -12.26 -4.51 -4.27
CA ASP A 30 -12.58 -5.94 -4.44
C ASP A 30 -11.85 -6.57 -5.63
N LYS A 31 -11.47 -5.76 -6.61
CA LYS A 31 -10.81 -6.21 -7.83
C LYS A 31 -10.06 -5.09 -8.52
N VAL A 32 -9.09 -5.47 -9.33
CA VAL A 32 -8.33 -4.59 -10.23
C VAL A 32 -8.18 -5.25 -11.59
N ASN A 33 -7.79 -4.50 -12.60
CA ASN A 33 -7.32 -5.08 -13.84
C ASN A 33 -5.88 -5.58 -13.64
N CYS A 34 -5.73 -6.88 -13.40
CA CYS A 34 -4.43 -7.48 -13.08
C CYS A 34 -3.40 -7.33 -14.21
N LYS A 35 -3.84 -7.13 -15.45
CA LYS A 35 -2.94 -6.89 -16.60
C LYS A 35 -2.23 -5.54 -16.52
N ASP A 36 -2.77 -4.60 -15.77
CA ASP A 36 -2.15 -3.27 -15.56
C ASP A 36 -1.04 -3.31 -14.51
N ASP A 37 -0.91 -4.40 -13.76
CA ASP A 37 0.17 -4.59 -12.79
C ASP A 37 1.49 -4.88 -13.52
N PRO A 38 2.47 -3.95 -13.48
CA PRO A 38 3.73 -4.13 -14.19
C PRO A 38 4.68 -5.10 -13.50
N VAL A 39 4.38 -5.49 -12.25
CA VAL A 39 5.26 -6.32 -11.43
C VAL A 39 4.80 -7.77 -11.40
N ARG A 40 3.51 -8.01 -11.14
CA ARG A 40 2.96 -9.36 -10.95
C ARG A 40 1.62 -9.54 -11.68
N PRO A 41 1.59 -9.37 -13.00
CA PRO A 41 0.33 -9.48 -13.76
C PRO A 41 -0.26 -10.88 -13.76
N GLU A 42 0.53 -11.89 -13.39
CA GLU A 42 0.11 -13.30 -13.27
C GLU A 42 -0.78 -13.59 -12.06
N LEU A 43 -0.78 -12.72 -11.04
CA LEU A 43 -1.60 -12.90 -9.86
C LEU A 43 -3.02 -12.38 -10.11
N ASP A 44 -4.00 -13.27 -9.98
CA ASP A 44 -5.41 -12.93 -10.20
C ASP A 44 -6.05 -12.22 -8.99
N ASN A 45 -7.29 -11.79 -9.13
CA ASN A 45 -8.01 -11.09 -8.07
C ASN A 45 -8.33 -12.01 -6.88
N ASP A 46 -8.53 -13.30 -7.11
CA ASP A 46 -8.75 -14.26 -6.03
C ASP A 46 -7.51 -14.35 -5.13
N PHE A 47 -6.31 -14.44 -5.72
CA PHE A 47 -5.08 -14.38 -4.95
C PHE A 47 -4.99 -13.12 -4.12
N ARG A 48 -5.32 -11.98 -4.70
CA ARG A 48 -5.14 -10.65 -4.09
C ARG A 48 -6.13 -10.35 -2.96
N THR A 49 -7.21 -11.11 -2.85
CA THR A 49 -8.31 -10.83 -1.91
C THR A 49 -8.65 -11.98 -0.97
N THR A 50 -8.03 -13.15 -1.12
CA THR A 50 -8.23 -14.29 -0.23
C THR A 50 -7.22 -14.32 0.92
N TYR A 51 -7.51 -15.12 1.94
CA TYR A 51 -6.68 -15.27 3.12
C TYR A 51 -6.33 -13.94 3.81
N GLY A 52 -7.30 -13.01 3.82
CA GLY A 52 -7.16 -11.70 4.42
C GLY A 52 -6.31 -10.71 3.63
N ARG A 53 -5.83 -11.07 2.45
CA ARG A 53 -5.08 -10.17 1.57
C ARG A 53 -5.98 -9.05 1.09
N LYS A 54 -5.40 -7.86 0.89
CA LYS A 54 -6.13 -6.64 0.54
C LYS A 54 -5.55 -5.98 -0.69
N ILE A 55 -6.44 -5.40 -1.47
CA ILE A 55 -6.10 -4.44 -2.51
C ILE A 55 -6.52 -3.07 -2.02
N TYR A 56 -5.61 -2.11 -1.99
CA TYR A 56 -5.92 -0.71 -1.70
C TYR A 56 -5.70 0.16 -2.92
N GLY A 57 -6.62 1.08 -3.13
CA GLY A 57 -6.50 2.12 -4.14
C GLY A 57 -6.36 3.49 -3.51
N LEU A 58 -5.56 4.34 -4.11
CA LEU A 58 -5.51 5.76 -3.79
C LEU A 58 -6.57 6.47 -4.62
N LYS A 59 -7.64 6.89 -3.99
CA LYS A 59 -8.76 7.55 -4.64
C LYS A 59 -8.65 9.06 -4.52
N PHE A 60 -8.74 9.73 -5.64
CA PHE A 60 -8.75 11.18 -5.74
C PHE A 60 -9.83 11.62 -6.73
N GLN A 61 -10.77 12.47 -6.29
CA GLN A 61 -11.88 12.95 -7.13
C GLN A 61 -12.63 11.82 -7.87
N ASP A 62 -13.00 10.77 -7.14
CA ASP A 62 -13.70 9.58 -7.65
C ASP A 62 -12.92 8.71 -8.64
N GLU A 63 -11.62 8.97 -8.84
CA GLU A 63 -10.74 8.15 -9.66
C GLU A 63 -9.67 7.45 -8.80
N ILE A 64 -9.33 6.21 -9.18
CA ILE A 64 -8.22 5.47 -8.58
C ILE A 64 -6.93 5.85 -9.32
N GLU A 65 -5.96 6.40 -8.60
CA GLU A 65 -4.70 6.89 -9.16
C GLU A 65 -3.50 6.00 -8.89
N GLY A 66 -3.58 5.15 -7.90
CA GLY A 66 -2.53 4.20 -7.54
C GLY A 66 -3.13 2.97 -6.87
N ILE A 67 -2.39 1.87 -6.93
CA ILE A 67 -2.83 0.58 -6.38
C ILE A 67 -1.67 -0.06 -5.64
N ILE A 68 -1.97 -0.67 -4.49
CA ILE A 68 -1.05 -1.48 -3.72
C ILE A 68 -1.77 -2.76 -3.27
N CYS A 69 -1.08 -3.90 -3.37
CA CYS A 69 -1.59 -5.17 -2.89
C CYS A 69 -0.76 -5.63 -1.70
N ILE A 70 -1.44 -6.06 -0.64
CA ILE A 70 -0.83 -6.38 0.65
C ILE A 70 -1.30 -7.74 1.13
N ALA A 71 -0.33 -8.56 1.56
CA ALA A 71 -0.55 -9.77 2.33
C ALA A 71 -0.12 -9.54 3.79
N PHE A 72 -0.69 -10.30 4.71
CA PHE A 72 -0.37 -10.21 6.14
C PHE A 72 0.27 -11.52 6.60
N THR A 73 1.46 -11.42 7.14
CA THR A 73 2.27 -12.56 7.56
C THR A 73 2.82 -12.34 8.97
N ASN A 74 3.43 -13.36 9.56
CA ASN A 74 4.16 -13.22 10.83
C ASN A 74 5.67 -13.10 10.62
N ASP A 75 6.17 -13.54 9.46
CA ASP A 75 7.57 -13.51 9.10
C ASP A 75 7.78 -12.85 7.73
N ILE A 76 9.03 -12.68 7.34
CA ILE A 76 9.42 -12.02 6.09
C ILE A 76 9.49 -13.06 4.98
N PRO A 77 8.60 -13.02 3.97
CA PRO A 77 8.66 -13.95 2.85
C PRO A 77 9.79 -13.61 1.89
N LYS A 78 10.42 -14.64 1.33
CA LYS A 78 11.50 -14.51 0.35
C LYS A 78 11.03 -14.72 -1.09
N SER A 79 9.80 -15.19 -1.28
CA SER A 79 9.19 -15.46 -2.58
C SER A 79 7.68 -15.29 -2.51
N VAL A 80 7.02 -15.26 -3.67
CA VAL A 80 5.55 -15.23 -3.74
C VAL A 80 4.95 -16.50 -3.16
N GLU A 81 5.55 -17.64 -3.43
CA GLU A 81 5.11 -18.95 -2.92
C GLU A 81 5.20 -19.00 -1.41
N GLU A 82 6.31 -18.52 -0.85
CA GLU A 82 6.50 -18.44 0.59
C GLU A 82 5.51 -17.46 1.23
N MET A 83 5.27 -16.31 0.60
CA MET A 83 4.26 -15.34 1.05
C MET A 83 2.86 -15.95 1.04
N ASP A 84 2.51 -16.72 0.00
CA ASP A 84 1.22 -17.41 -0.09
C ASP A 84 1.04 -18.36 1.10
N THR A 85 2.03 -19.21 1.37
CA THR A 85 2.01 -20.13 2.51
C THR A 85 1.92 -19.39 3.84
N MET A 86 2.76 -18.38 4.05
CA MET A 86 2.80 -17.61 5.29
C MET A 86 1.50 -16.84 5.55
N SER A 87 0.88 -16.27 4.52
CA SER A 87 -0.37 -15.54 4.69
C SER A 87 -1.55 -16.48 4.95
N LYS A 88 -1.57 -17.67 4.35
CA LYS A 88 -2.54 -18.72 4.68
C LYS A 88 -2.42 -19.19 6.12
N ASP A 89 -1.21 -19.41 6.60
CA ASP A 89 -0.93 -19.82 7.98
C ASP A 89 -1.36 -18.74 8.97
N ALA A 90 -1.00 -17.49 8.71
CA ALA A 90 -1.37 -16.37 9.57
C ALA A 90 -2.90 -16.18 9.62
N PHE A 91 -3.59 -16.33 8.52
CA PHE A 91 -5.04 -16.27 8.44
C PHE A 91 -5.69 -17.42 9.21
N GLY A 92 -5.20 -18.66 9.05
CA GLY A 92 -5.68 -19.82 9.77
C GLY A 92 -5.52 -19.68 11.29
N GLN A 93 -4.39 -19.19 11.76
CA GLN A 93 -4.15 -18.91 13.17
C GLN A 93 -5.11 -17.85 13.73
N ALA A 94 -5.37 -16.80 12.98
CA ALA A 94 -6.31 -15.75 13.39
C ALA A 94 -7.73 -16.28 13.54
N VAL A 95 -8.18 -17.11 12.61
CA VAL A 95 -9.51 -17.76 12.65
C VAL A 95 -9.65 -18.67 13.88
N HIS A 96 -8.64 -19.49 14.17
CA HIS A 96 -8.68 -20.45 15.27
C HIS A 96 -8.52 -19.84 16.67
N ARG A 97 -7.77 -18.76 16.79
CA ARG A 97 -7.42 -18.16 18.09
C ARG A 97 -8.16 -16.87 18.40
N SER A 98 -9.09 -16.45 17.53
CA SER A 98 -9.74 -15.13 17.62
C SER A 98 -8.75 -13.97 17.67
N ASN A 99 -7.57 -14.17 17.13
CA ASN A 99 -6.50 -13.19 17.07
C ASN A 99 -6.53 -12.42 15.76
N VAL A 100 -5.83 -11.31 15.76
CA VAL A 100 -5.66 -10.51 14.54
C VAL A 100 -4.70 -11.23 13.60
N GLN A 101 -4.99 -11.16 12.34
CA GLN A 101 -4.21 -11.75 11.28
C GLN A 101 -2.83 -11.08 11.17
N GLY A 102 -1.75 -11.85 11.24
CA GLY A 102 -0.38 -11.43 11.00
C GLY A 102 0.05 -10.07 11.56
N THR A 103 1.29 -9.91 11.94
CA THR A 103 1.83 -8.66 12.48
C THR A 103 2.62 -7.85 11.44
N THR A 104 2.91 -8.44 10.30
CA THR A 104 3.70 -7.87 9.22
C THR A 104 2.82 -7.68 7.98
N ALA A 105 2.76 -6.45 7.48
CA ALA A 105 2.15 -6.16 6.19
C ALA A 105 3.22 -6.28 5.10
N VAL A 106 2.95 -7.10 4.08
CA VAL A 106 3.85 -7.34 2.96
C VAL A 106 3.24 -6.74 1.70
N ALA A 107 3.82 -5.65 1.22
CA ALA A 107 3.48 -5.05 -0.06
C ALA A 107 4.20 -5.82 -1.17
N TYR A 108 3.46 -6.58 -1.97
CA TYR A 108 4.05 -7.40 -3.02
C TYR A 108 3.91 -6.81 -4.42
N THR A 109 3.08 -5.80 -4.58
CA THR A 109 3.01 -5.02 -5.82
C THR A 109 2.44 -3.63 -5.55
N VAL A 110 2.98 -2.65 -6.25
CA VAL A 110 2.55 -1.25 -6.22
C VAL A 110 2.65 -0.72 -7.64
N TRP A 111 1.62 -0.06 -8.12
CA TRP A 111 1.72 0.64 -9.40
C TRP A 111 0.89 1.93 -9.42
N SER A 112 1.30 2.85 -10.30
CA SER A 112 0.67 4.13 -10.48
C SER A 112 -0.13 4.18 -11.77
N LEU A 113 -1.34 4.71 -11.71
CA LEU A 113 -2.13 5.09 -12.87
C LEU A 113 -1.92 6.56 -13.22
N LYS A 114 -1.42 7.35 -12.25
CA LYS A 114 -0.96 8.73 -12.44
C LYS A 114 0.40 8.94 -11.78
N LYS A 115 1.20 9.85 -12.34
CA LYS A 115 2.54 10.15 -11.84
C LYS A 115 2.52 10.56 -10.37
N GLY A 116 3.36 9.92 -9.57
CA GLY A 116 3.51 10.21 -8.14
C GLY A 116 2.56 9.43 -7.23
N ALA A 117 1.55 8.75 -7.78
CA ALA A 117 0.56 8.03 -6.96
C ALA A 117 1.15 6.84 -6.20
N GLY A 118 2.16 6.16 -6.77
CA GLY A 118 2.85 5.07 -6.07
C GLY A 118 3.54 5.53 -4.79
N LYS A 119 4.19 6.68 -4.82
CA LYS A 119 4.79 7.31 -3.64
C LYS A 119 3.74 7.65 -2.58
N GLU A 120 2.63 8.26 -2.99
CA GLU A 120 1.59 8.68 -2.07
C GLU A 120 0.86 7.49 -1.43
N ILE A 121 0.59 6.43 -2.20
CA ILE A 121 -0.10 5.25 -1.66
C ILE A 121 0.77 4.51 -0.63
N ILE A 122 2.07 4.40 -0.85
CA ILE A 122 3.00 3.83 0.13
C ILE A 122 3.00 4.65 1.41
N LYS A 123 3.04 5.96 1.31
CA LYS A 123 3.00 6.87 2.45
C LYS A 123 1.72 6.70 3.27
N ASP A 124 0.56 6.60 2.61
CA ASP A 124 -0.72 6.42 3.26
C ASP A 124 -0.83 5.04 3.93
N VAL A 125 -0.35 3.99 3.28
CA VAL A 125 -0.29 2.64 3.88
C VAL A 125 0.66 2.62 5.08
N TYR A 126 1.80 3.25 4.99
CA TYR A 126 2.74 3.36 6.12
C TYR A 126 2.08 4.04 7.33
N LYS A 127 1.34 5.13 7.12
CA LYS A 127 0.57 5.79 8.19
C LYS A 127 -0.49 4.87 8.78
N MET A 128 -1.22 4.14 7.94
CA MET A 128 -2.24 3.17 8.39
C MET A 128 -1.62 2.11 9.30
N ILE A 129 -0.45 1.59 8.94
CA ILE A 129 0.25 0.58 9.74
C ILE A 129 0.75 1.17 11.06
N LYS A 130 1.29 2.39 11.05
CA LYS A 130 1.72 3.09 12.26
C LYS A 130 0.57 3.34 13.26
N GLN A 131 -0.64 3.52 12.76
CA GLN A 131 -1.83 3.71 13.59
C GLN A 131 -2.48 2.40 14.02
N SER A 132 -2.08 1.29 13.47
CA SER A 132 -2.60 -0.03 13.81
C SER A 132 -2.11 -0.50 15.19
N ASN A 133 -2.99 -1.17 15.95
CA ASN A 133 -2.63 -1.73 17.24
C ASN A 133 -1.92 -3.08 17.13
N HIS A 134 -1.96 -3.74 15.98
CA HIS A 134 -1.45 -5.10 15.79
C HIS A 134 -0.41 -5.25 14.68
N LEU A 135 -0.41 -4.36 13.68
CA LEU A 135 0.60 -4.36 12.63
C LEU A 135 1.85 -3.61 13.11
N ASN A 136 3.00 -4.25 12.98
CA ASN A 136 4.27 -3.70 13.47
C ASN A 136 5.17 -3.21 12.34
N ARG A 137 5.06 -3.80 11.16
CA ARG A 137 6.02 -3.63 10.08
C ARG A 137 5.32 -3.52 8.72
N LEU A 138 5.88 -2.70 7.85
CA LEU A 138 5.60 -2.69 6.42
C LEU A 138 6.86 -3.14 5.68
N ILE A 139 6.78 -4.29 5.03
CA ILE A 139 7.87 -4.88 4.28
C ILE A 139 7.43 -5.06 2.83
N THR A 140 8.35 -4.90 1.88
CA THR A 140 8.06 -5.17 0.49
C THR A 140 8.54 -6.57 0.11
N LEU A 141 7.91 -7.16 -0.90
CA LEU A 141 8.41 -8.30 -1.64
C LEU A 141 8.57 -7.85 -3.10
N SER A 142 9.76 -7.42 -3.45
CA SER A 142 10.05 -6.72 -4.70
C SER A 142 10.87 -7.59 -5.65
N PRO A 143 10.73 -7.42 -6.98
CA PRO A 143 11.63 -8.10 -7.91
C PRO A 143 13.07 -7.58 -7.77
N LEU A 144 14.04 -8.40 -8.18
CA LEU A 144 15.47 -8.04 -8.20
C LEU A 144 15.78 -7.10 -9.38
N THR A 145 15.23 -5.90 -9.34
CA THR A 145 15.46 -4.89 -10.37
C THR A 145 15.98 -3.60 -9.74
N LYS A 146 16.80 -2.88 -10.51
CA LYS A 146 17.26 -1.55 -10.08
C LYS A 146 16.12 -0.54 -9.99
N MET A 147 15.08 -0.70 -10.79
CA MET A 147 13.90 0.16 -10.74
C MET A 147 13.18 0.01 -9.40
N ALA A 148 12.95 -1.22 -8.94
CA ALA A 148 12.33 -1.48 -7.64
C ALA A 148 13.21 -0.96 -6.49
N GLU A 149 14.52 -1.20 -6.52
CA GLU A 149 15.47 -0.69 -5.54
C GLU A 149 15.43 0.83 -5.44
N LYS A 150 15.53 1.52 -6.56
CA LYS A 150 15.47 2.99 -6.59
C LYS A 150 14.15 3.54 -6.08
N PHE A 151 13.04 2.91 -6.46
CA PHE A 151 11.71 3.33 -6.02
C PHE A 151 11.58 3.24 -4.50
N HIS A 152 11.92 2.11 -3.91
CA HIS A 152 11.76 1.92 -2.47
C HIS A 152 12.76 2.75 -1.65
N THR A 153 14.02 2.81 -2.06
CA THR A 153 15.02 3.63 -1.35
C THR A 153 14.71 5.13 -1.44
N ARG A 154 14.21 5.59 -2.58
CA ARG A 154 13.76 6.98 -2.75
C ARG A 154 12.59 7.32 -1.83
N ASN A 155 11.74 6.35 -1.53
CA ASN A 155 10.60 6.52 -0.63
C ASN A 155 10.94 6.26 0.85
N GLY A 156 12.24 6.18 1.19
CA GLY A 156 12.72 6.11 2.55
C GLY A 156 12.87 4.71 3.12
N ALA A 157 12.61 3.66 2.34
CA ALA A 157 12.82 2.29 2.77
C ALA A 157 14.29 1.89 2.68
N LYS A 158 14.69 0.95 3.53
CA LYS A 158 16.03 0.38 3.54
C LYS A 158 15.99 -1.06 3.08
N LEU A 159 17.02 -1.47 2.35
CA LEU A 159 17.19 -2.87 1.96
C LEU A 159 17.35 -3.73 3.20
N LEU A 160 16.46 -4.70 3.38
CA LEU A 160 16.46 -5.63 4.49
C LEU A 160 17.22 -6.91 4.14
N GLN A 161 16.93 -7.49 2.98
CA GLN A 161 17.60 -8.69 2.48
C GLN A 161 17.42 -8.86 0.97
N VAL A 162 18.36 -9.59 0.37
CA VAL A 162 18.30 -10.04 -1.02
C VAL A 162 18.09 -11.55 -1.03
N ASN A 163 17.11 -12.00 -1.80
CA ASN A 163 16.74 -13.41 -1.94
C ASN A 163 17.15 -13.93 -3.32
N GLU A 164 16.81 -15.16 -3.64
CA GLU A 164 17.16 -15.75 -4.94
C GLU A 164 16.56 -15.00 -6.13
N THR A 165 15.27 -14.64 -6.05
CA THR A 165 14.54 -13.93 -7.13
C THR A 165 13.89 -12.62 -6.70
N THR A 166 13.98 -12.26 -5.44
CA THR A 166 13.33 -11.09 -4.86
C THR A 166 14.26 -10.34 -3.91
N GLN A 167 13.80 -9.19 -3.46
CA GLN A 167 14.41 -8.42 -2.39
C GLN A 167 13.32 -7.82 -1.50
N ASN A 168 13.64 -7.64 -0.23
CA ASN A 168 12.75 -7.05 0.76
C ASN A 168 13.31 -5.71 1.23
N PHE A 169 12.44 -4.70 1.28
CA PHE A 169 12.70 -3.38 1.85
C PHE A 169 11.79 -3.15 3.06
N GLU A 170 12.27 -2.35 4.01
CA GLU A 170 11.50 -1.91 5.17
C GLU A 170 11.57 -0.43 5.40
#